data_a0b5ab893e0a3e8a29106f24a463b63d
#
_entry.id   a0b5ab893e0a3e8a29106f24a463b63d
#
_cell.length_a   1.000
_cell.length_b   1.000
_cell.length_c   1.000
_cell.angle_alpha   90.00
_cell.angle_beta   90.00
_cell.angle_gamma   90.00
#
_symmetry.space_group_name_H-M   'P 1'
#
loop_
_entity.id
_entity.type
_entity.pdbx_description
1 polymer ?
#
loop_
_entity_poly.entity_id
_entity_poly.type
_entity_poly.pdbx_seq_one_letter_code
_entity_poly.pdbx_strand_id
1 'polypeptide(L)'
;MKHPVDVHVGKRIRHRRWMVGMTQQQLAQAVGIKFQQIQKYETGMNRVSASRLWDIGTSMDVDVKFFFEGYEEGEVENAAKSEQPTKKNGDLLADKEALDLVRSYYAIPENQRRKLFDLARVLSDAA
;
A
#
# COMPACT_ATOMS: atom_id res chain seq x y z
N MET A 1 -17.45 12.95 -6.54
CA MET A 1 -16.42 13.20 -5.52
C MET A 1 -16.03 11.92 -4.81
N LYS A 2 -14.74 11.72 -4.67
CA LYS A 2 -14.25 10.49 -4.03
C LYS A 2 -14.40 10.56 -2.52
N HIS A 3 -14.87 9.47 -1.95
CA HIS A 3 -14.97 9.37 -0.50
C HIS A 3 -13.58 9.13 0.09
N PRO A 4 -13.21 9.82 1.18
CA PRO A 4 -11.87 9.66 1.76
C PRO A 4 -11.52 8.22 2.14
N VAL A 5 -12.49 7.46 2.62
CA VAL A 5 -12.26 6.05 2.96
C VAL A 5 -11.94 5.26 1.70
N ASP A 6 -12.65 5.51 0.61
CA ASP A 6 -12.40 4.80 -0.64
C ASP A 6 -10.99 5.09 -1.17
N VAL A 7 -10.56 6.33 -1.03
CA VAL A 7 -9.21 6.72 -1.45
C VAL A 7 -8.17 6.00 -0.60
N HIS A 8 -8.39 5.98 0.71
CA HIS A 8 -7.45 5.30 1.62
C HIS A 8 -7.39 3.80 1.35
N VAL A 9 -8.54 3.17 1.21
CA VAL A 9 -8.61 1.73 0.92
C VAL A 9 -7.89 1.43 -0.39
N GLY A 10 -8.09 2.27 -1.40
CA GLY A 10 -7.42 2.09 -2.67
C GLY A 10 -5.91 2.15 -2.55
N LYS A 11 -5.41 3.09 -1.76
CA LYS A 11 -3.97 3.20 -1.52
C LYS A 11 -3.43 1.95 -0.80
N ARG A 12 -4.19 1.42 0.15
CA ARG A 12 -3.77 0.24 0.88
C ARG A 12 -3.76 -0.99 -0.02
N ILE A 13 -4.72 -1.09 -0.94
CA ILE A 13 -4.74 -2.16 -1.92
C ILE A 13 -3.47 -2.10 -2.76
N ARG A 14 -3.15 -0.93 -3.28
CA ARG A 14 -1.95 -0.76 -4.10
C ARG A 14 -0.69 -1.06 -3.30
N HIS A 15 -0.63 -0.57 -2.08
CA HIS A 15 0.52 -0.79 -1.21
C HIS A 15 0.77 -2.28 -1.00
N ARG A 16 -0.27 -3.02 -0.64
CA ARG A 16 -0.11 -4.47 -0.42
C ARG A 16 0.25 -5.19 -1.71
N ARG A 17 -0.37 -4.78 -2.81
CA ARG A 17 -0.05 -5.37 -4.12
C ARG A 17 1.43 -5.20 -4.45
N TRP A 18 1.97 -4.01 -4.20
CA TRP A 18 3.38 -3.76 -4.42
C TRP A 18 4.26 -4.62 -3.50
N MET A 19 3.86 -4.75 -2.25
CA MET A 19 4.62 -5.54 -1.28
C MET A 19 4.73 -7.01 -1.68
N VAL A 20 3.67 -7.58 -2.22
CA VAL A 20 3.69 -8.98 -2.63
C VAL A 20 4.14 -9.16 -4.07
N GLY A 21 4.42 -8.07 -4.78
CA GLY A 21 4.95 -8.15 -6.14
C GLY A 21 3.94 -8.50 -7.20
N MET A 22 2.67 -8.18 -6.99
CA MET A 22 1.62 -8.44 -7.96
C MET A 22 1.39 -7.25 -8.88
N THR A 23 1.11 -7.53 -10.15
CA THR A 23 0.63 -6.51 -11.06
C THR A 23 -0.88 -6.33 -10.88
N GLN A 24 -1.41 -5.24 -11.41
CA GLN A 24 -2.86 -5.05 -11.39
C GLN A 24 -3.58 -6.17 -12.12
N GLN A 25 -2.99 -6.65 -13.21
CA GLN A 25 -3.58 -7.77 -13.96
C GLN A 25 -3.59 -9.05 -13.15
N GLN A 26 -2.51 -9.31 -12.42
CA GLN A 26 -2.44 -10.51 -11.59
C GLN A 26 -3.48 -10.47 -10.47
N LEU A 27 -3.64 -9.33 -9.84
CA LEU A 27 -4.65 -9.20 -8.81
C LEU A 27 -6.05 -9.35 -9.41
N ALA A 28 -6.28 -8.72 -10.56
CA ALA A 28 -7.57 -8.83 -11.23
C ALA A 28 -7.92 -10.28 -11.56
N GLN A 29 -6.93 -11.05 -12.05
CA GLN A 29 -7.14 -12.46 -12.33
C GLN A 29 -7.45 -13.24 -11.06
N ALA A 30 -6.76 -12.93 -9.97
CA ALA A 30 -6.95 -13.65 -8.73
C ALA A 30 -8.37 -13.48 -8.18
N VAL A 31 -8.97 -12.33 -8.39
CA VAL A 31 -10.31 -12.07 -7.88
C VAL A 31 -11.40 -12.12 -8.96
N GLY A 32 -11.01 -12.40 -10.19
CA GLY A 32 -11.97 -12.64 -11.27
C GLY A 32 -12.64 -11.40 -11.84
N ILE A 33 -11.90 -10.29 -11.92
CA ILE A 33 -12.42 -9.05 -12.50
C ILE A 33 -11.42 -8.49 -13.50
N LYS A 34 -11.81 -7.44 -14.20
CA LYS A 34 -10.95 -6.79 -15.18
C LYS A 34 -9.95 -5.88 -14.46
N PHE A 35 -8.75 -5.75 -15.03
CA PHE A 35 -7.73 -4.94 -14.38
C PHE A 35 -8.10 -3.45 -14.33
N GLN A 36 -8.91 -2.98 -15.26
CA GLN A 36 -9.41 -1.61 -15.20
C GLN A 36 -10.19 -1.34 -13.92
N GLN A 37 -10.89 -2.37 -13.42
CA GLN A 37 -11.61 -2.23 -12.17
C GLN A 37 -10.64 -2.09 -10.99
N ILE A 38 -9.54 -2.83 -11.03
CA ILE A 38 -8.50 -2.67 -10.00
C ILE A 38 -7.95 -1.25 -10.03
N GLN A 39 -7.70 -0.71 -11.21
CA GLN A 39 -7.23 0.68 -11.33
C GLN A 39 -8.19 1.64 -10.65
N LYS A 40 -9.48 1.47 -10.88
CA LYS A 40 -10.49 2.34 -10.29
C LYS A 40 -10.56 2.19 -8.78
N TYR A 41 -10.35 0.99 -8.27
CA TYR A 41 -10.29 0.79 -6.82
C TYR A 41 -9.07 1.51 -6.23
N GLU A 42 -7.92 1.36 -6.86
CA GLU A 42 -6.67 1.90 -6.31
C GLU A 42 -6.64 3.42 -6.33
N THR A 43 -7.40 4.05 -7.19
CA THR A 43 -7.48 5.51 -7.22
C THR A 43 -8.62 6.06 -6.39
N GLY A 44 -9.47 5.19 -5.84
CA GLY A 44 -10.64 5.62 -5.09
C GLY A 44 -11.80 6.06 -5.96
N MET A 45 -11.69 5.89 -7.27
CA MET A 45 -12.75 6.26 -8.19
C MET A 45 -14.00 5.42 -7.98
N ASN A 46 -13.82 4.13 -7.72
CA ASN A 46 -14.91 3.22 -7.43
C ASN A 46 -14.77 2.67 -6.04
N ARG A 47 -15.90 2.51 -5.37
CA ARG A 47 -15.96 1.91 -4.05
C ARG A 47 -15.81 0.40 -4.16
N VAL A 48 -15.09 -0.20 -3.24
CA VAL A 48 -14.93 -1.65 -3.19
C VAL A 48 -16.00 -2.20 -2.26
N SER A 49 -16.80 -3.16 -2.77
CA SER A 49 -17.79 -3.80 -1.92
C SER A 49 -17.10 -4.64 -0.83
N ALA A 50 -17.83 -4.94 0.24
CA ALA A 50 -17.27 -5.72 1.33
C ALA A 50 -16.81 -7.09 0.85
N SER A 51 -17.59 -7.76 0.01
CA SER A 51 -17.22 -9.07 -0.50
C SER A 51 -16.01 -9.01 -1.42
N ARG A 52 -15.95 -7.97 -2.25
CA ARG A 52 -14.79 -7.80 -3.13
C ARG A 52 -13.53 -7.50 -2.33
N LEU A 53 -13.66 -6.70 -1.28
CA LEU A 53 -12.53 -6.38 -0.43
C LEU A 53 -12.02 -7.64 0.29
N TRP A 54 -12.93 -8.50 0.69
CA TRP A 54 -12.58 -9.79 1.28
C TRP A 54 -11.76 -10.62 0.30
N ASP A 55 -12.23 -10.71 -0.94
CA ASP A 55 -11.53 -11.49 -1.97
C ASP A 55 -10.14 -10.91 -2.26
N ILE A 56 -10.05 -9.60 -2.34
CA ILE A 56 -8.77 -8.93 -2.57
C ILE A 56 -7.80 -9.23 -1.43
N GLY A 57 -8.28 -9.12 -0.20
CA GLY A 57 -7.44 -9.41 0.96
C GLY A 57 -6.97 -10.84 0.98
N THR A 58 -7.87 -11.76 0.68
CA THR A 58 -7.54 -13.18 0.65
C THR A 58 -6.46 -13.47 -0.39
N SER A 59 -6.56 -12.84 -1.56
CA SER A 59 -5.59 -13.05 -2.64
C SER A 59 -4.22 -12.50 -2.30
N MET A 60 -4.14 -11.55 -1.39
CA MET A 60 -2.87 -10.94 -0.97
C MET A 60 -2.47 -11.29 0.46
N ASP A 61 -3.18 -12.25 1.04
CA ASP A 61 -2.87 -12.81 2.37
C ASP A 61 -2.87 -11.76 3.48
N VAL A 62 -3.89 -10.92 3.46
CA VAL A 62 -4.16 -9.99 4.57
C VAL A 62 -5.65 -10.02 4.86
N ASP A 63 -6.04 -9.68 6.09
CA ASP A 63 -7.45 -9.59 6.39
C ASP A 63 -7.97 -8.19 6.03
N VAL A 64 -9.28 -8.04 6.06
CA VAL A 64 -9.93 -6.80 5.63
C VAL A 64 -9.47 -5.61 6.46
N LYS A 65 -9.15 -5.83 7.71
CA LYS A 65 -8.70 -4.77 8.60
C LYS A 65 -7.48 -4.03 8.07
N PHE A 66 -6.60 -4.74 7.36
CA PHE A 66 -5.41 -4.13 6.79
C PHE A 66 -5.73 -2.91 5.94
N PHE A 67 -6.83 -2.97 5.18
CA PHE A 67 -7.16 -1.90 4.24
C PHE A 67 -7.66 -0.63 4.92
N PHE A 68 -8.01 -0.72 6.20
CA PHE A 68 -8.48 0.43 6.96
C PHE A 68 -7.45 0.95 7.94
N GLU A 69 -6.35 0.23 8.10
CA GLU A 69 -5.30 0.66 9.02
C GLU A 69 -4.72 2.00 8.60
N GLY A 70 -4.50 2.84 9.57
CA GLY A 70 -3.93 4.15 9.32
C GLY A 70 -4.94 5.21 8.95
N TYR A 71 -6.20 4.84 8.78
CA TYR A 71 -7.23 5.81 8.48
C TYR A 71 -7.97 6.23 9.75
N GLU A 72 -7.92 7.50 10.04
CA GLU A 72 -8.72 8.10 11.10
C GLU A 72 -8.97 9.53 10.70
N GLU A 73 -10.23 9.95 10.73
CA GLU A 73 -10.58 11.30 10.31
C GLU A 73 -9.84 12.36 11.11
N GLY A 74 -9.74 12.13 12.42
CA GLY A 74 -9.01 13.07 13.27
C GLY A 74 -7.53 13.11 12.93
N GLU A 75 -6.95 11.99 12.57
CA GLU A 75 -5.55 11.93 12.21
C GLU A 75 -5.27 12.62 10.91
N VAL A 76 -6.19 12.54 9.96
CA VAL A 76 -6.03 13.23 8.69
C VAL A 76 -5.91 14.74 8.94
N GLU A 77 -6.76 15.26 9.78
CA GLU A 77 -6.69 16.67 10.13
C GLU A 77 -5.43 17.00 10.90
N ASN A 78 -5.08 16.15 11.84
CA ASN A 78 -3.88 16.35 12.64
C ASN A 78 -2.62 16.27 11.79
N ALA A 79 -2.60 15.36 10.85
CA ALA A 79 -1.47 15.23 9.94
C ALA A 79 -1.29 16.50 9.11
N ALA A 80 -2.40 17.07 8.68
CA ALA A 80 -2.36 18.30 7.91
C ALA A 80 -1.82 19.45 8.76
N LYS A 81 -2.16 19.46 10.03
CA LYS A 81 -1.70 20.51 10.93
C LYS A 81 -0.26 20.32 11.35
N SER A 82 0.09 19.11 11.71
CA SER A 82 1.43 18.82 12.19
C SER A 82 2.43 18.78 11.07
N GLU A 83 1.99 18.29 9.93
CA GLU A 83 2.79 18.29 8.72
C GLU A 83 4.21 17.82 8.89
N GLN A 84 4.43 16.96 9.77
CA GLN A 84 5.77 16.56 10.08
C GLN A 84 6.09 15.16 9.60
N PRO A 85 6.67 14.33 10.43
CA PRO A 85 7.11 13.00 10.02
C PRO A 85 6.00 12.16 9.45
N THR A 86 4.80 12.31 9.98
CA THR A 86 3.66 11.53 9.50
C THR A 86 3.38 11.79 8.04
N LYS A 87 3.45 13.06 7.67
CA LYS A 87 3.23 13.45 6.30
C LYS A 87 4.29 12.87 5.39
N LYS A 88 5.53 12.90 5.86
CA LYS A 88 6.64 12.32 5.14
C LYS A 88 6.42 10.83 4.89
N ASN A 89 5.94 10.13 5.90
CA ASN A 89 5.68 8.71 5.75
C ASN A 89 4.59 8.45 4.72
N GLY A 90 3.59 9.30 4.69
CA GLY A 90 2.55 9.20 3.68
C GLY A 90 3.11 9.42 2.29
N ASP A 91 4.01 10.37 2.16
CA ASP A 91 4.64 10.65 0.87
C ASP A 91 5.49 9.48 0.41
N LEU A 92 6.14 8.78 1.34
CA LEU A 92 6.93 7.61 0.99
C LEU A 92 6.08 6.52 0.37
N LEU A 93 4.87 6.33 0.88
CA LEU A 93 3.98 5.32 0.31
C LEU A 93 3.49 5.71 -1.08
N ALA A 94 3.46 7.01 -1.36
CA ALA A 94 3.07 7.49 -2.67
C ALA A 94 4.26 7.57 -3.63
N ASP A 95 5.47 7.54 -3.13
CA ASP A 95 6.68 7.64 -3.91
C ASP A 95 6.96 6.31 -4.61
N LYS A 96 7.02 6.33 -5.92
CA LYS A 96 7.26 5.13 -6.71
C LYS A 96 8.59 4.49 -6.38
N GLU A 97 9.63 5.30 -6.17
CA GLU A 97 10.95 4.77 -5.86
C GLU A 97 10.94 4.02 -4.53
N ALA A 98 10.27 4.59 -3.52
CA ALA A 98 10.18 3.95 -2.23
C ALA A 98 9.40 2.64 -2.32
N LEU A 99 8.32 2.62 -3.10
CA LEU A 99 7.53 1.42 -3.30
C LEU A 99 8.32 0.35 -4.04
N ASP A 100 9.10 0.75 -5.03
CA ASP A 100 9.96 -0.19 -5.75
C ASP A 100 10.99 -0.81 -4.81
N LEU A 101 11.54 0.00 -3.91
CA LEU A 101 12.50 -0.48 -2.94
C LEU A 101 11.86 -1.48 -1.98
N VAL A 102 10.66 -1.18 -1.50
CA VAL A 102 9.93 -2.08 -0.62
C VAL A 102 9.65 -3.40 -1.32
N ARG A 103 9.22 -3.33 -2.56
CA ARG A 103 8.95 -4.54 -3.35
C ARG A 103 10.20 -5.37 -3.54
N SER A 104 11.32 -4.71 -3.85
CA SER A 104 12.59 -5.39 -4.02
C SER A 104 13.03 -6.06 -2.73
N TYR A 105 12.82 -5.37 -1.61
CA TYR A 105 13.16 -5.90 -0.30
C TYR A 105 12.46 -7.23 -0.04
N TYR A 106 11.16 -7.29 -0.35
CA TYR A 106 10.38 -8.50 -0.10
C TYR A 106 10.61 -9.58 -1.16
N ALA A 107 11.24 -9.24 -2.28
CA ALA A 107 11.54 -10.20 -3.32
C ALA A 107 12.83 -10.97 -3.07
N ILE A 108 13.71 -10.46 -2.21
CA ILE A 108 14.98 -11.14 -1.94
C ILE A 108 14.81 -12.14 -0.79
N PRO A 109 15.67 -13.18 -0.75
CA PRO A 109 15.60 -14.17 0.34
C PRO A 109 15.81 -13.52 1.69
N GLU A 110 15.16 -14.08 2.70
CA GLU A 110 15.19 -13.53 4.04
C GLU A 110 16.59 -13.32 4.59
N ASN A 111 17.48 -14.28 4.34
CA ASN A 111 18.84 -14.17 4.83
C ASN A 111 19.61 -13.00 4.20
N GLN A 112 19.19 -12.57 3.03
CA GLN A 112 19.82 -11.44 2.36
C GLN A 112 19.15 -10.11 2.70
N ARG A 113 17.89 -10.16 3.13
CA ARG A 113 17.19 -8.95 3.53
C ARG A 113 17.88 -8.25 4.68
N ARG A 114 18.40 -9.02 5.61
CA ARG A 114 19.09 -8.46 6.76
C ARG A 114 20.30 -7.66 6.33
N LYS A 115 21.03 -8.15 5.35
CA LYS A 115 22.20 -7.44 4.83
C LYS A 115 21.80 -6.12 4.19
N LEU A 116 20.72 -6.14 3.43
CA LEU A 116 20.21 -4.92 2.81
C LEU A 116 19.77 -3.93 3.88
N PHE A 117 19.08 -4.40 4.90
CA PHE A 117 18.62 -3.55 5.97
C PHE A 117 19.78 -2.91 6.72
N ASP A 118 20.81 -3.69 7.00
CA ASP A 118 22.01 -3.19 7.68
C ASP A 118 22.73 -2.15 6.84
N LEU A 119 22.81 -2.38 5.53
CA LEU A 119 23.42 -1.42 4.62
C LEU A 119 22.62 -0.11 4.62
N ALA A 120 21.32 -0.21 4.57
CA ALA A 120 20.46 0.97 4.58
C ALA A 120 20.66 1.77 5.86
N ARG A 121 20.80 1.08 6.99
CA ARG A 121 21.03 1.75 8.26
C ARG A 121 22.38 2.48 8.27
N VAL A 122 23.41 1.82 7.77
CA VAL A 122 24.73 2.44 7.71
C VAL A 122 24.70 3.69 6.87
N LEU A 123 24.05 3.62 5.71
CA LEU A 123 23.96 4.77 4.83
C LEU A 123 23.15 5.90 5.47
N SER A 124 22.11 5.55 6.18
CA SER A 124 21.28 6.53 6.87
C SER A 124 22.06 7.21 8.00
N ASP A 125 22.82 6.43 8.76
CA ASP A 125 23.59 6.97 9.86
C ASP A 125 24.78 7.80 9.40
N ALA A 126 25.32 7.45 8.24
CA ALA A 126 26.45 8.17 7.68
C ALA A 126 26.05 9.54 7.11
N ALA A 127 24.78 9.69 6.79
CA ALA A 127 24.29 10.96 6.29
C ALA A 127 24.07 11.93 7.43
#